data_4074cb34eff26fcb6283bcb93e9b8f09
#
_entry.id   4074cb34eff26fcb6283bcb93e9b8f09
#
_cell.length_a   1.000
_cell.length_b   1.000
_cell.length_c   1.000
_cell.angle_alpha   90.00
_cell.angle_beta   90.00
_cell.angle_gamma   90.00
#
_symmetry.space_group_name_H-M   'P 1'
#
loop_
_entity.id
_entity.type
_entity.pdbx_description
1 polymer ?
#
loop_
_entity_poly.entity_id
_entity_poly.type
_entity_poly.pdbx_seq_one_letter_code
_entity_poly.pdbx_strand_id
1 'polypeptide(L)'
;MAPEGAAKKALTGEMFGALINLSGRRRFTSQRIVLYALLASQGQGEGVAVAQEALALFRGAHKSLLAEKDGLPGVFCPELHEAYFGKPDGDRQIVAFADLGERTLKAIEQGSPRSAELLAELVRITTPTLAVLNTITSIYEEQAKLNARLVRKQLRGVITDIETINRQARMVAFNARIVAARAGHAGKEFSVVAGVLSNITGEIDEMVSAALAAAG
;
A
#
# COMPACT_ATOMS: atom_id res chain seq x y z
N MET A 1 -23.07 -14.52 20.45
CA MET A 1 -21.63 -14.53 20.76
C MET A 1 -20.89 -14.58 19.43
N ALA A 2 -20.45 -13.42 18.95
CA ALA A 2 -19.60 -13.33 17.76
C ALA A 2 -18.14 -13.65 18.18
N PRO A 3 -17.32 -14.32 17.38
CA PRO A 3 -15.93 -14.55 17.73
C PRO A 3 -15.15 -13.24 17.63
N GLU A 4 -14.76 -12.72 18.77
CA GLU A 4 -13.77 -11.66 18.93
C GLU A 4 -12.39 -12.18 18.50
N GLY A 5 -11.66 -11.39 17.72
CA GLY A 5 -10.20 -11.45 17.73
C GLY A 5 -9.49 -12.17 16.58
N ALA A 6 -9.88 -11.96 15.33
CA ALA A 6 -8.86 -12.02 14.27
C ALA A 6 -8.07 -10.71 14.34
N ALA A 7 -6.86 -10.75 14.89
CA ALA A 7 -5.93 -9.62 14.86
C ALA A 7 -5.82 -9.13 13.40
N LYS A 8 -6.37 -7.95 13.11
CA LYS A 8 -6.26 -7.33 11.77
C LYS A 8 -4.78 -7.30 11.43
N LYS A 9 -4.37 -8.13 10.47
CA LYS A 9 -2.99 -8.20 9.99
C LYS A 9 -2.56 -6.78 9.63
N ALA A 10 -1.52 -6.28 10.28
CA ALA A 10 -1.04 -4.92 10.03
C ALA A 10 -0.64 -4.81 8.56
N LEU A 11 -1.21 -3.83 7.85
CA LEU A 11 -0.90 -3.58 6.45
C LEU A 11 0.53 -3.04 6.34
N THR A 12 1.33 -3.65 5.47
CA THR A 12 2.71 -3.23 5.23
C THR A 12 2.79 -2.23 4.08
N GLY A 13 3.90 -1.48 4.00
CA GLY A 13 4.16 -0.59 2.86
C GLY A 13 4.18 -1.34 1.53
N GLU A 14 4.67 -2.59 1.51
CA GLU A 14 4.66 -3.45 0.33
C GLU A 14 3.22 -3.79 -0.14
N MET A 15 2.34 -4.12 0.81
CA MET A 15 0.92 -4.36 0.51
C MET A 15 0.25 -3.12 -0.09
N PHE A 16 0.52 -1.93 0.46
CA PHE A 16 0.02 -0.67 -0.11
C PHE A 16 0.57 -0.42 -1.51
N GLY A 17 1.86 -0.69 -1.75
CA GLY A 17 2.45 -0.63 -3.08
C GLY A 17 1.73 -1.52 -4.09
N ALA A 18 1.44 -2.77 -3.72
CA ALA A 18 0.69 -3.71 -4.55
C ALA A 18 -0.75 -3.22 -4.84
N LEU A 19 -1.46 -2.71 -3.82
CA LEU A 19 -2.82 -2.17 -3.96
C LEU A 19 -2.87 -0.97 -4.90
N ILE A 20 -1.94 -0.02 -4.76
CA ILE A 20 -1.84 1.18 -5.61
C ILE A 20 -1.51 0.77 -7.05
N ASN A 21 -0.59 -0.18 -7.25
CA ASN A 21 -0.24 -0.69 -8.58
C ASN A 21 -1.42 -1.39 -9.27
N LEU A 22 -2.18 -2.23 -8.54
CA LEU A 22 -3.38 -2.86 -9.08
C LEU A 22 -4.46 -1.83 -9.42
N SER A 23 -4.63 -0.81 -8.57
CA SER A 23 -5.56 0.28 -8.85
C SER A 23 -5.14 1.10 -10.07
N GLY A 24 -3.85 1.42 -10.20
CA GLY A 24 -3.26 2.06 -11.37
C GLY A 24 -3.42 1.23 -12.65
N ARG A 25 -3.27 -0.09 -12.55
CA ARG A 25 -3.48 -1.02 -13.67
C ARG A 25 -4.89 -0.90 -14.24
N ARG A 26 -5.93 -0.79 -13.42
CA ARG A 26 -7.31 -0.59 -13.90
C ARG A 26 -7.46 0.72 -14.70
N ARG A 27 -6.85 1.81 -14.23
CA ARG A 27 -6.90 3.11 -14.95
C ARG A 27 -6.23 3.02 -16.33
N PHE A 28 -5.05 2.42 -16.38
CA PHE A 28 -4.33 2.24 -17.63
C PHE A 28 -5.06 1.28 -18.59
N THR A 29 -5.50 0.14 -18.10
CA THR A 29 -6.16 -0.87 -18.95
C THR A 29 -7.53 -0.43 -19.42
N SER A 30 -8.30 0.37 -18.64
CA SER A 30 -9.57 0.92 -19.10
C SER A 30 -9.41 1.80 -20.35
N GLN A 31 -8.39 2.65 -20.40
CA GLN A 31 -8.09 3.46 -21.58
C GLN A 31 -7.59 2.60 -22.74
N ARG A 32 -6.76 1.60 -22.45
CA ARG A 32 -6.25 0.68 -23.47
C ARG A 32 -7.38 -0.12 -24.13
N ILE A 33 -8.38 -0.57 -23.37
CA ILE A 33 -9.57 -1.24 -23.90
C ILE A 33 -10.26 -0.35 -24.94
N VAL A 34 -10.54 0.91 -24.60
CA VAL A 34 -11.26 1.83 -25.47
C VAL A 34 -10.44 2.20 -26.71
N LEU A 35 -9.16 2.50 -26.54
CA LEU A 35 -8.26 2.82 -27.64
C LEU A 35 -8.21 1.69 -28.66
N TYR A 36 -7.97 0.47 -28.21
CA TYR A 36 -7.84 -0.67 -29.13
C TYR A 36 -9.19 -1.16 -29.69
N ALA A 37 -10.28 -0.96 -28.96
CA ALA A 37 -11.62 -1.15 -29.54
C ALA A 37 -11.89 -0.16 -30.69
N LEU A 38 -11.48 1.11 -30.53
CA LEU A 38 -11.59 2.11 -31.58
C LEU A 38 -10.70 1.76 -32.80
N LEU A 39 -9.46 1.37 -32.60
CA LEU A 39 -8.54 0.95 -33.67
C LEU A 39 -9.07 -0.29 -34.39
N ALA A 40 -9.61 -1.26 -33.66
CA ALA A 40 -10.24 -2.46 -34.24
C ALA A 40 -11.45 -2.10 -35.09
N SER A 41 -12.29 -1.15 -34.66
CA SER A 41 -13.44 -0.69 -35.43
C SER A 41 -13.05 0.00 -36.76
N GLN A 42 -11.80 0.47 -36.86
CA GLN A 42 -11.21 1.06 -38.08
C GLN A 42 -10.47 0.04 -38.95
N GLY A 43 -10.58 -1.26 -38.64
CA GLY A 43 -9.97 -2.33 -39.44
C GLY A 43 -8.52 -2.68 -39.09
N GLN A 44 -7.99 -2.20 -37.96
CA GLN A 44 -6.66 -2.61 -37.49
C GLN A 44 -6.75 -3.99 -36.81
N GLY A 45 -6.28 -5.03 -37.51
CA GLY A 45 -6.57 -6.44 -37.21
C GLY A 45 -6.15 -6.95 -35.82
N GLU A 46 -5.11 -6.40 -35.18
CA GLU A 46 -4.68 -6.82 -33.84
C GLU A 46 -5.45 -6.12 -32.70
N GLY A 47 -6.27 -5.11 -33.01
CA GLY A 47 -6.92 -4.27 -32.00
C GLY A 47 -7.81 -5.04 -31.05
N VAL A 48 -8.59 -6.03 -31.55
CA VAL A 48 -9.47 -6.85 -30.71
C VAL A 48 -8.68 -7.67 -29.68
N ALA A 49 -7.63 -8.36 -30.11
CA ALA A 49 -6.82 -9.20 -29.23
C ALA A 49 -6.16 -8.39 -28.11
N VAL A 50 -5.59 -7.22 -28.45
CA VAL A 50 -4.95 -6.32 -27.47
C VAL A 50 -5.98 -5.75 -26.48
N ALA A 51 -7.17 -5.41 -26.95
CA ALA A 51 -8.23 -4.94 -26.05
C ALA A 51 -8.77 -6.06 -25.15
N GLN A 52 -8.87 -7.30 -25.63
CA GLN A 52 -9.27 -8.47 -24.83
C GLN A 52 -8.24 -8.77 -23.74
N GLU A 53 -6.95 -8.71 -24.05
CA GLU A 53 -5.87 -8.83 -23.03
C GLU A 53 -6.00 -7.74 -21.97
N ALA A 54 -6.19 -6.48 -22.39
CA ALA A 54 -6.37 -5.38 -21.46
C ALA A 54 -7.62 -5.55 -20.57
N LEU A 55 -8.71 -6.07 -21.12
CA LEU A 55 -9.94 -6.38 -20.38
C LEU A 55 -9.74 -7.49 -19.35
N ALA A 56 -9.01 -8.54 -19.69
CA ALA A 56 -8.65 -9.60 -18.76
C ALA A 56 -7.82 -9.07 -17.58
N LEU A 57 -6.81 -8.23 -17.87
CA LEU A 57 -6.00 -7.56 -16.83
C LEU A 57 -6.82 -6.60 -15.97
N PHE A 58 -7.75 -5.87 -16.56
CA PHE A 58 -8.67 -4.97 -15.84
C PHE A 58 -9.54 -5.74 -14.85
N ARG A 59 -10.22 -6.80 -15.31
CA ARG A 59 -11.06 -7.66 -14.47
C ARG A 59 -10.26 -8.37 -13.38
N GLY A 60 -9.08 -8.90 -13.72
CA GLY A 60 -8.18 -9.54 -12.76
C GLY A 60 -7.76 -8.60 -11.65
N ALA A 61 -7.31 -7.39 -11.99
CA ALA A 61 -6.94 -6.38 -11.01
C ALA A 61 -8.12 -5.96 -10.12
N HIS A 62 -9.32 -5.80 -10.70
CA HIS A 62 -10.52 -5.46 -9.94
C HIS A 62 -10.88 -6.55 -8.94
N LYS A 63 -10.91 -7.81 -9.37
CA LYS A 63 -11.18 -8.96 -8.50
C LYS A 63 -10.17 -9.09 -7.36
N SER A 64 -8.88 -8.88 -7.65
CA SER A 64 -7.81 -8.96 -6.63
C SER A 64 -7.93 -7.86 -5.58
N LEU A 65 -8.47 -6.68 -5.92
CA LEU A 65 -8.65 -5.58 -4.98
C LEU A 65 -9.87 -5.77 -4.06
N LEU A 66 -10.86 -6.53 -4.49
CA LEU A 66 -12.07 -6.79 -3.70
C LEU A 66 -11.91 -7.98 -2.75
N ALA A 67 -11.12 -8.98 -3.14
CA ALA A 67 -10.97 -10.22 -2.39
C ALA A 67 -9.80 -10.16 -1.40
N GLU A 68 -10.00 -10.72 -0.20
CA GLU A 68 -8.91 -11.05 0.70
C GLU A 68 -8.22 -12.32 0.19
N LYS A 69 -7.17 -12.14 -0.61
CA LYS A 69 -6.47 -13.22 -1.27
C LYS A 69 -5.02 -12.83 -1.61
N ASP A 70 -4.13 -13.81 -1.67
CA ASP A 70 -2.73 -13.65 -2.09
C ASP A 70 -1.97 -12.55 -1.29
N GLY A 71 -2.29 -12.42 0.01
CA GLY A 71 -1.69 -11.43 0.89
C GLY A 71 -2.31 -10.03 0.80
N LEU A 72 -3.31 -9.81 -0.06
CA LEU A 72 -4.04 -8.55 -0.14
C LEU A 72 -5.25 -8.56 0.80
N PRO A 73 -5.59 -7.42 1.43
CA PRO A 73 -6.61 -7.32 2.47
C PRO A 73 -8.06 -7.20 1.96
N GLY A 74 -8.27 -7.17 0.63
CA GLY A 74 -9.57 -6.83 0.07
C GLY A 74 -10.01 -5.40 0.40
N VAL A 75 -11.29 -5.21 0.70
CA VAL A 75 -11.87 -3.92 1.13
C VAL A 75 -11.70 -3.79 2.64
N PHE A 76 -10.63 -3.14 3.08
CA PHE A 76 -10.16 -3.14 4.46
C PHE A 76 -10.53 -1.91 5.30
N CYS A 77 -11.08 -0.85 4.70
CA CYS A 77 -11.47 0.36 5.40
C CYS A 77 -12.86 0.87 4.97
N PRO A 78 -13.53 1.66 5.84
CA PRO A 78 -14.87 2.21 5.54
C PRO A 78 -14.93 3.05 4.28
N GLU A 79 -13.89 3.82 3.98
CA GLU A 79 -13.82 4.70 2.80
C GLU A 79 -13.81 3.89 1.51
N LEU A 80 -13.09 2.76 1.48
CA LEU A 80 -13.13 1.84 0.35
C LEU A 80 -14.49 1.16 0.22
N HIS A 81 -15.08 0.76 1.35
CA HIS A 81 -16.41 0.16 1.34
C HIS A 81 -17.46 1.12 0.78
N GLU A 82 -17.43 2.40 1.20
CA GLU A 82 -18.33 3.43 0.68
C GLU A 82 -18.09 3.67 -0.81
N ALA A 83 -16.83 3.74 -1.25
CA ALA A 83 -16.50 3.98 -2.66
C ALA A 83 -16.92 2.82 -3.59
N TYR A 84 -16.82 1.58 -3.12
CA TYR A 84 -17.23 0.42 -3.91
C TYR A 84 -18.72 0.11 -3.82
N PHE A 85 -19.28 0.13 -2.61
CA PHE A 85 -20.61 -0.42 -2.31
C PHE A 85 -21.60 0.59 -1.72
N GLY A 86 -21.17 1.82 -1.47
CA GLY A 86 -22.03 2.91 -1.01
C GLY A 86 -22.82 3.56 -2.15
N LYS A 87 -23.26 4.81 -1.93
CA LYS A 87 -24.04 5.56 -2.92
C LYS A 87 -23.38 5.68 -4.31
N PRO A 88 -22.03 5.85 -4.44
CA PRO A 88 -21.37 5.89 -5.74
C PRO A 88 -21.51 4.58 -6.53
N ASP A 89 -21.72 3.45 -5.84
CA ASP A 89 -21.84 2.11 -6.44
C ASP A 89 -20.71 1.81 -7.43
N GLY A 90 -19.46 2.07 -6.97
CA GLY A 90 -18.28 2.03 -7.81
C GLY A 90 -18.00 0.65 -8.38
N ASP A 91 -18.25 -0.41 -7.61
CA ASP A 91 -18.12 -1.80 -8.07
C ASP A 91 -19.00 -2.04 -9.29
N ARG A 92 -20.29 -1.72 -9.20
CA ARG A 92 -21.24 -1.90 -10.31
C ARG A 92 -20.86 -1.09 -11.54
N GLN A 93 -20.37 0.15 -11.38
CA GLN A 93 -19.93 0.97 -12.51
C GLN A 93 -18.72 0.34 -13.21
N ILE A 94 -17.75 -0.18 -12.43
CA ILE A 94 -16.54 -0.83 -12.95
C ILE A 94 -16.88 -2.13 -13.68
N VAL A 95 -17.76 -2.95 -13.10
CA VAL A 95 -18.24 -4.19 -13.73
C VAL A 95 -19.01 -3.89 -15.01
N ALA A 96 -19.93 -2.92 -14.98
CA ALA A 96 -20.70 -2.50 -16.16
C ALA A 96 -19.80 -2.01 -17.30
N PHE A 97 -18.73 -1.26 -16.98
CA PHE A 97 -17.72 -0.86 -17.97
C PHE A 97 -17.04 -2.09 -18.61
N ALA A 98 -16.61 -3.05 -17.79
CA ALA A 98 -15.96 -4.26 -18.28
C ALA A 98 -16.89 -5.12 -19.17
N ASP A 99 -18.14 -5.24 -18.78
CA ASP A 99 -19.14 -6.02 -19.53
C ASP A 99 -19.53 -5.34 -20.85
N LEU A 100 -19.63 -4.00 -20.84
CA LEU A 100 -19.82 -3.25 -22.08
C LEU A 100 -18.61 -3.37 -23.00
N GLY A 101 -17.38 -3.31 -22.45
CA GLY A 101 -16.15 -3.54 -23.19
C GLY A 101 -16.14 -4.89 -23.90
N GLU A 102 -16.47 -5.97 -23.19
CA GLU A 102 -16.56 -7.31 -23.78
C GLU A 102 -17.60 -7.40 -24.91
N ARG A 103 -18.80 -6.87 -24.66
CA ARG A 103 -19.87 -6.83 -25.67
C ARG A 103 -19.47 -6.04 -26.91
N THR A 104 -18.77 -4.91 -26.72
CA THR A 104 -18.27 -4.07 -27.79
C THR A 104 -17.24 -4.81 -28.64
N LEU A 105 -16.24 -5.43 -28.00
CA LEU A 105 -15.21 -6.19 -28.71
C LEU A 105 -15.78 -7.36 -29.48
N LYS A 106 -16.71 -8.10 -28.89
CA LYS A 106 -17.41 -9.20 -29.56
C LYS A 106 -18.23 -8.72 -30.77
N ALA A 107 -18.90 -7.58 -30.66
CA ALA A 107 -19.66 -6.99 -31.76
C ALA A 107 -18.76 -6.52 -32.91
N ILE A 108 -17.58 -5.96 -32.59
CA ILE A 108 -16.58 -5.57 -33.59
C ILE A 108 -16.04 -6.81 -34.32
N GLU A 109 -15.64 -7.84 -33.59
CA GLU A 109 -15.09 -9.08 -34.13
C GLU A 109 -16.09 -9.80 -35.06
N GLN A 110 -17.38 -9.74 -34.73
CA GLN A 110 -18.47 -10.35 -35.52
C GLN A 110 -18.98 -9.45 -36.66
N GLY A 111 -18.45 -8.25 -36.84
CA GLY A 111 -18.95 -7.31 -37.85
C GLY A 111 -20.38 -6.87 -37.60
N SER A 112 -20.85 -6.88 -36.35
CA SER A 112 -22.25 -6.57 -36.00
C SER A 112 -22.59 -5.11 -36.34
N PRO A 113 -23.77 -4.81 -36.88
CA PRO A 113 -24.23 -3.44 -37.14
C PRO A 113 -24.34 -2.59 -35.86
N ARG A 114 -24.42 -3.23 -34.67
CA ARG A 114 -24.47 -2.55 -33.36
C ARG A 114 -23.12 -2.19 -32.82
N SER A 115 -22.01 -2.55 -33.48
CA SER A 115 -20.64 -2.29 -32.98
C SER A 115 -20.38 -0.81 -32.78
N ALA A 116 -20.83 0.05 -33.70
CA ALA A 116 -20.63 1.50 -33.60
C ALA A 116 -21.39 2.12 -32.41
N GLU A 117 -22.63 1.68 -32.15
CA GLU A 117 -23.43 2.13 -31.01
C GLU A 117 -22.79 1.72 -29.68
N LEU A 118 -22.37 0.45 -29.54
CA LEU A 118 -21.73 -0.07 -28.34
C LEU A 118 -20.38 0.62 -28.07
N LEU A 119 -19.62 0.89 -29.13
CA LEU A 119 -18.35 1.62 -29.02
C LEU A 119 -18.56 3.07 -28.55
N ALA A 120 -19.56 3.76 -29.11
CA ALA A 120 -19.90 5.11 -28.69
C ALA A 120 -20.34 5.15 -27.21
N GLU A 121 -21.11 4.16 -26.76
CA GLU A 121 -21.48 4.04 -25.36
C GLU A 121 -20.28 3.75 -24.47
N LEU A 122 -19.37 2.85 -24.86
CA LEU A 122 -18.14 2.53 -24.13
C LEU A 122 -17.28 3.78 -23.96
N VAL A 123 -17.09 4.56 -25.03
CA VAL A 123 -16.37 5.85 -24.97
C VAL A 123 -17.04 6.81 -23.99
N ARG A 124 -18.36 6.93 -24.04
CA ARG A 124 -19.14 7.83 -23.18
C ARG A 124 -18.99 7.51 -21.69
N ILE A 125 -18.97 6.22 -21.30
CA ILE A 125 -18.87 5.83 -19.89
C ILE A 125 -17.42 5.78 -19.39
N THR A 126 -16.42 5.94 -20.25
CA THR A 126 -15.01 5.85 -19.87
C THR A 126 -14.61 6.94 -18.86
N THR A 127 -14.99 8.19 -19.11
CA THR A 127 -14.65 9.31 -18.22
C THR A 127 -15.28 9.16 -16.82
N PRO A 128 -16.60 8.85 -16.69
CA PRO A 128 -17.18 8.54 -15.39
C PRO A 128 -16.49 7.35 -14.68
N THR A 129 -16.20 6.28 -15.40
CA THR A 129 -15.50 5.13 -14.83
C THR A 129 -14.10 5.51 -14.33
N LEU A 130 -13.35 6.30 -15.10
CA LEU A 130 -12.04 6.81 -14.67
C LEU A 130 -12.15 7.67 -13.41
N ALA A 131 -13.18 8.47 -13.26
CA ALA A 131 -13.41 9.25 -12.05
C ALA A 131 -13.56 8.34 -10.82
N VAL A 132 -14.35 7.26 -10.92
CA VAL A 132 -14.50 6.26 -9.87
C VAL A 132 -13.17 5.58 -9.56
N LEU A 133 -12.43 5.14 -10.59
CA LEU A 133 -11.12 4.49 -10.42
C LEU A 133 -10.11 5.43 -9.75
N ASN A 134 -10.11 6.73 -10.09
CA ASN A 134 -9.25 7.73 -9.47
C ASN A 134 -9.60 7.93 -8.00
N THR A 135 -10.89 8.06 -7.66
CA THR A 135 -11.35 8.17 -6.27
C THR A 135 -10.87 7.00 -5.43
N ILE A 136 -11.04 5.77 -5.93
CA ILE A 136 -10.60 4.56 -5.23
C ILE A 136 -9.07 4.54 -5.08
N THR A 137 -8.32 4.96 -6.11
CA THR A 137 -6.86 5.03 -6.03
C THR A 137 -6.41 6.03 -4.98
N SER A 138 -7.03 7.21 -4.92
CA SER A 138 -6.72 8.23 -3.92
C SER A 138 -6.95 7.74 -2.49
N ILE A 139 -7.96 6.88 -2.27
CA ILE A 139 -8.19 6.27 -0.96
C ILE A 139 -7.02 5.35 -0.59
N TYR A 140 -6.55 4.49 -1.50
CA TYR A 140 -5.37 3.64 -1.25
C TYR A 140 -4.13 4.47 -0.93
N GLU A 141 -3.89 5.56 -1.67
CA GLU A 141 -2.76 6.48 -1.45
C GLU A 141 -2.85 7.16 -0.09
N GLU A 142 -4.04 7.63 0.31
CA GLU A 142 -4.25 8.24 1.63
C GLU A 142 -4.05 7.23 2.77
N GLN A 143 -4.58 6.02 2.64
CA GLN A 143 -4.38 4.96 3.64
C GLN A 143 -2.90 4.57 3.76
N ALA A 144 -2.15 4.53 2.64
CA ALA A 144 -0.71 4.30 2.66
C ALA A 144 0.04 5.41 3.42
N LYS A 145 -0.30 6.68 3.18
CA LYS A 145 0.28 7.82 3.89
C LYS A 145 -0.02 7.78 5.39
N LEU A 146 -1.26 7.44 5.76
CA LEU A 146 -1.67 7.30 7.16
C LEU A 146 -0.87 6.18 7.84
N ASN A 147 -0.76 5.02 7.21
CA ASN A 147 0.03 3.90 7.72
C ASN A 147 1.52 4.29 7.90
N ALA A 148 2.11 4.93 6.89
CA ALA A 148 3.50 5.39 6.97
C ALA A 148 3.73 6.37 8.15
N ARG A 149 2.77 7.29 8.39
CA ARG A 149 2.84 8.21 9.54
C ARG A 149 2.74 7.46 10.87
N LEU A 150 1.87 6.45 10.97
CA LEU A 150 1.73 5.64 12.18
C LEU A 150 3.01 4.84 12.48
N VAL A 151 3.59 4.18 11.47
CA VAL A 151 4.85 3.42 11.61
C VAL A 151 5.98 4.35 12.04
N ARG A 152 6.08 5.55 11.42
CA ARG A 152 7.09 6.55 11.80
C ARG A 152 6.91 7.02 13.23
N LYS A 153 5.67 7.25 13.70
CA LYS A 153 5.37 7.63 15.09
C LYS A 153 5.78 6.53 16.06
N GLN A 154 5.46 5.27 15.74
CA GLN A 154 5.87 4.12 16.57
C GLN A 154 7.37 4.00 16.66
N LEU A 155 8.08 4.12 15.54
CA LEU A 155 9.54 4.07 15.50
C LEU A 155 10.17 5.17 16.38
N ARG A 156 9.70 6.40 16.29
CA ARG A 156 10.15 7.49 17.16
C ARG A 156 9.89 7.19 18.65
N GLY A 157 8.77 6.57 18.99
CA GLY A 157 8.49 6.13 20.36
C GLY A 157 9.54 5.13 20.86
N VAL A 158 9.82 4.09 20.07
CA VAL A 158 10.86 3.08 20.40
C VAL A 158 12.24 3.73 20.57
N ILE A 159 12.60 4.68 19.72
CA ILE A 159 13.88 5.41 19.81
C ILE A 159 13.95 6.20 21.13
N THR A 160 12.87 6.89 21.52
CA THR A 160 12.82 7.63 22.79
C THR A 160 12.97 6.71 24.01
N ASP A 161 12.36 5.51 23.94
CA ASP A 161 12.50 4.50 25.00
C ASP A 161 13.95 4.02 25.10
N ILE A 162 14.63 3.76 23.97
CA ILE A 162 16.05 3.39 23.91
C ILE A 162 16.93 4.50 24.52
N GLU A 163 16.69 5.77 24.17
CA GLU A 163 17.41 6.92 24.76
C GLU A 163 17.27 6.96 26.28
N THR A 164 16.06 6.68 26.78
CA THR A 164 15.78 6.68 28.22
C THR A 164 16.56 5.57 28.94
N ILE A 165 16.52 4.35 28.38
CA ILE A 165 17.24 3.18 28.91
C ILE A 165 18.77 3.46 28.87
N ASN A 166 19.25 3.99 27.76
CA ASN A 166 20.68 4.30 27.61
C ASN A 166 21.16 5.32 28.63
N ARG A 167 20.37 6.35 28.90
CA ARG A 167 20.67 7.34 29.95
C ARG A 167 20.75 6.70 31.32
N GLN A 168 19.85 5.77 31.66
CA GLN A 168 19.90 5.02 32.92
C GLN A 168 21.15 4.14 33.00
N ALA A 169 21.49 3.41 31.92
CA ALA A 169 22.70 2.58 31.87
C ALA A 169 23.96 3.40 32.06
N ARG A 170 24.04 4.60 31.47
CA ARG A 170 25.16 5.53 31.66
C ARG A 170 25.31 5.98 33.11
N MET A 171 24.20 6.28 33.81
CA MET A 171 24.21 6.60 35.22
C MET A 171 24.72 5.44 36.07
N VAL A 172 24.29 4.20 35.76
CA VAL A 172 24.78 2.99 36.44
C VAL A 172 26.28 2.80 36.21
N ALA A 173 26.76 2.93 34.98
CA ALA A 173 28.19 2.84 34.64
C ALA A 173 29.02 3.89 35.40
N PHE A 174 28.55 5.12 35.46
CA PHE A 174 29.20 6.20 36.18
C PHE A 174 29.30 5.90 37.68
N ASN A 175 28.21 5.49 38.31
CA ASN A 175 28.18 5.12 39.73
C ASN A 175 29.07 3.92 40.01
N ALA A 176 29.11 2.92 39.14
CA ALA A 176 30.00 1.77 39.24
C ALA A 176 31.48 2.18 39.22
N ARG A 177 31.87 3.13 38.36
CA ARG A 177 33.24 3.69 38.32
C ARG A 177 33.61 4.40 39.64
N ILE A 178 32.67 5.17 40.23
CA ILE A 178 32.89 5.82 41.50
C ILE A 178 33.14 4.80 42.63
N VAL A 179 32.28 3.75 42.70
CA VAL A 179 32.41 2.68 43.69
C VAL A 179 33.72 1.92 43.52
N ALA A 180 34.07 1.57 42.26
CA ALA A 180 35.33 0.92 41.94
C ALA A 180 36.56 1.76 42.37
N ALA A 181 36.51 3.06 42.09
CA ALA A 181 37.62 3.98 42.50
C ALA A 181 37.76 4.04 44.04
N ARG A 182 36.65 4.03 44.80
CA ARG A 182 36.68 4.02 46.27
C ARG A 182 37.22 2.71 46.84
N ALA A 183 37.01 1.57 46.15
CA ALA A 183 37.54 0.26 46.59
C ALA A 183 39.01 0.06 46.29
N GLY A 184 39.71 1.01 45.67
CA GLY A 184 41.13 0.98 45.39
C GLY A 184 41.54 -0.24 44.55
N HIS A 185 42.54 -1.01 45.03
CA HIS A 185 43.07 -2.15 44.29
C HIS A 185 42.02 -3.25 44.05
N ALA A 186 41.10 -3.48 45.00
CA ALA A 186 40.03 -4.48 44.87
C ALA A 186 38.96 -4.09 43.84
N GLY A 187 38.86 -2.80 43.48
CA GLY A 187 37.89 -2.32 42.49
C GLY A 187 38.39 -2.29 41.04
N LYS A 188 39.66 -2.66 40.77
CA LYS A 188 40.22 -2.55 39.41
C LYS A 188 39.47 -3.28 38.33
N GLU A 189 39.12 -4.55 38.58
CA GLU A 189 38.36 -5.34 37.59
C GLU A 189 36.96 -4.76 37.33
N PHE A 190 36.32 -4.28 38.40
CA PHE A 190 35.00 -3.66 38.29
C PHE A 190 35.03 -2.31 37.54
N SER A 191 36.13 -1.56 37.68
CA SER A 191 36.34 -0.33 36.92
C SER A 191 36.48 -0.58 35.43
N VAL A 192 37.09 -1.70 35.01
CA VAL A 192 37.16 -2.09 33.60
C VAL A 192 35.76 -2.39 33.05
N VAL A 193 34.95 -3.17 33.77
CA VAL A 193 33.58 -3.49 33.36
C VAL A 193 32.72 -2.22 33.22
N ALA A 194 32.84 -1.31 34.20
CA ALA A 194 32.11 -0.03 34.15
C ALA A 194 32.61 0.87 32.99
N GLY A 195 33.87 0.78 32.62
CA GLY A 195 34.43 1.45 31.45
C GLY A 195 33.86 0.91 30.15
N VAL A 196 33.77 -0.42 30.00
CA VAL A 196 33.14 -1.07 28.83
C VAL A 196 31.67 -0.68 28.70
N LEU A 197 30.92 -0.66 29.81
CA LEU A 197 29.52 -0.24 29.80
C LEU A 197 29.38 1.23 29.38
N SER A 198 30.29 2.10 29.81
CA SER A 198 30.30 3.50 29.35
C SER A 198 30.55 3.66 27.86
N ASN A 199 31.39 2.82 27.25
CA ASN A 199 31.65 2.84 25.82
C ASN A 199 30.45 2.34 25.05
N ILE A 200 29.83 1.21 25.46
CA ILE A 200 28.60 0.67 24.85
C ILE A 200 27.48 1.71 24.85
N THR A 201 27.29 2.42 25.97
CA THR A 201 26.28 3.49 26.04
C THR A 201 26.58 4.66 25.11
N GLY A 202 27.87 4.94 24.85
CA GLY A 202 28.27 5.92 23.84
C GLY A 202 27.92 5.49 22.41
N GLU A 203 28.21 4.24 22.06
CA GLU A 203 27.88 3.68 20.77
C GLU A 203 26.36 3.65 20.52
N ILE A 204 25.55 3.36 21.55
CA ILE A 204 24.10 3.41 21.48
C ILE A 204 23.62 4.84 21.18
N ASP A 205 24.17 5.88 21.79
CA ASP A 205 23.80 7.27 21.49
C ASP A 205 24.09 7.65 20.03
N GLU A 206 25.19 7.20 19.47
CA GLU A 206 25.53 7.44 18.06
C GLU A 206 24.53 6.73 17.12
N MET A 207 24.21 5.47 17.41
CA MET A 207 23.21 4.71 16.62
C MET A 207 21.81 5.34 16.69
N VAL A 208 21.39 5.79 17.88
CA VAL A 208 20.11 6.47 18.09
C VAL A 208 20.07 7.79 17.31
N SER A 209 21.13 8.58 17.36
CA SER A 209 21.23 9.84 16.63
C SER A 209 21.15 9.61 15.10
N ALA A 210 21.82 8.58 14.60
CA ALA A 210 21.76 8.19 13.20
C ALA A 210 20.35 7.72 12.79
N ALA A 211 19.69 6.94 13.64
CA ALA A 211 18.30 6.46 13.39
C ALA A 211 17.30 7.63 13.35
N LEU A 212 17.44 8.63 14.23
CA LEU A 212 16.60 9.83 14.24
C LEU A 212 16.79 10.65 12.96
N ALA A 213 18.04 10.82 12.51
CA ALA A 213 18.34 11.52 11.27
C ALA A 213 17.74 10.81 10.04
N ALA A 214 17.74 9.48 10.01
CA ALA A 214 17.15 8.69 8.93
C ALA A 214 15.60 8.66 8.96
N ALA A 215 15.00 8.90 10.13
CA ALA A 215 13.54 8.90 10.33
C ALA A 215 12.87 10.28 10.14
N GLY A 216 13.65 11.33 9.92
CA GLY A 216 13.18 12.71 9.64
C GLY A 216 12.82 12.88 8.21
#